data_c56f75bcb99071e6e19964cc8918e1da
#
_entry.id   c56f75bcb99071e6e19964cc8918e1da
#
_cell.length_a   1.000
_cell.length_b   1.000
_cell.length_c   1.000
_cell.angle_alpha   90.00
_cell.angle_beta   90.00
_cell.angle_gamma   90.00
#
_symmetry.space_group_name_H-M   'P 1'
#
loop_
_entity.id
_entity.type
_entity.pdbx_description
1 polymer ?
#
loop_
_entity_poly.entity_id
_entity_poly.type
_entity_poly.pdbx_seq_one_letter_code
_entity_poly.pdbx_strand_id
1 'polypeptide(L)'
;MKPIVQVVVFTCMRLIVPVLTTAEEILERGLKVKEYELKARNFSQTGNFGFGIDEHIDLGIKYDPSIGIYGMDYYVVMGRPGNRVARRKHCKAKVGVKHQIKKEEAMEWFKQRFDGAISYKA
;
A
#
# COMPACT_ATOMS: atom_id res chain seq x y z
N MET A 1 16.43 10.29 -0.68
CA MET A 1 15.09 10.71 -0.20
C MET A 1 14.27 9.50 0.23
N LYS A 2 13.64 9.61 1.38
CA LYS A 2 12.74 8.54 1.83
C LYS A 2 11.45 8.56 1.01
N PRO A 3 10.91 7.41 0.59
CA PRO A 3 9.63 7.37 -0.10
C PRO A 3 8.48 7.77 0.84
N ILE A 4 7.50 8.47 0.28
CA ILE A 4 6.23 8.75 0.96
C ILE A 4 5.23 7.68 0.55
N VAL A 5 4.56 7.12 1.52
CA VAL A 5 3.57 6.06 1.29
C VAL A 5 2.17 6.67 1.32
N GLN A 6 1.43 6.45 0.25
CA GLN A 6 -0.01 6.67 0.24
C GLN A 6 -0.70 5.30 0.21
N VAL A 7 -1.44 4.98 1.24
CA VAL A 7 -2.21 3.74 1.28
C VAL A 7 -3.62 4.03 0.78
N VAL A 8 -4.02 3.31 -0.24
CA VAL A 8 -5.39 3.31 -0.72
C VAL A 8 -6.00 1.96 -0.38
N VAL A 9 -6.99 1.98 0.49
CA VAL A 9 -7.76 0.78 0.83
C VAL A 9 -8.99 0.73 -0.06
N PHE A 10 -9.08 -0.29 -0.89
CA PHE A 10 -10.27 -0.55 -1.69
C PHE A 10 -11.14 -1.56 -0.96
N THR A 11 -12.23 -1.07 -0.40
CA THR A 11 -13.40 -1.88 -0.09
C THR A 11 -14.48 -1.49 -1.09
N CYS A 12 -15.68 -2.01 -0.93
CA CYS A 12 -16.85 -1.47 -1.63
C CYS A 12 -16.99 0.06 -1.42
N MET A 13 -16.30 0.60 -0.44
CA MET A 13 -16.12 2.03 -0.22
C MET A 13 -14.66 2.41 -0.42
N ARG A 14 -14.45 3.40 -1.26
CA ARG A 14 -13.14 3.97 -1.57
C ARG A 14 -12.66 4.86 -0.42
N LEU A 15 -11.82 4.34 0.45
CA LEU A 15 -11.22 5.13 1.53
C LEU A 15 -9.80 5.56 1.13
N ILE A 16 -9.63 6.84 0.91
CA ILE A 16 -8.32 7.44 0.69
C ILE A 16 -7.84 8.00 2.03
N VAL A 17 -6.78 7.44 2.57
CA VAL A 17 -6.21 7.91 3.85
C VAL A 17 -5.01 8.81 3.53
N PRO A 18 -5.14 10.12 3.74
CA PRO A 18 -4.08 11.07 3.35
C PRO A 18 -2.99 11.27 4.41
N VAL A 19 -3.11 10.71 5.61
CA VAL A 19 -2.16 10.92 6.70
C VAL A 19 -1.18 9.75 6.80
N LEU A 20 0.10 10.06 6.70
CA LEU A 20 1.19 9.08 6.63
C LEU A 20 1.21 8.08 7.79
N THR A 21 1.11 8.55 9.02
CA THR A 21 1.12 7.71 10.23
C THR A 21 -0.09 6.77 10.29
N THR A 22 -1.28 7.29 10.05
CA THR A 22 -2.52 6.51 10.03
C THR A 22 -2.52 5.47 8.91
N ALA A 23 -1.99 5.84 7.72
CA ALA A 23 -1.86 4.93 6.59
C ALA A 23 -0.93 3.75 6.91
N GLU A 24 0.19 4.01 7.56
CA GLU A 24 1.12 2.95 7.98
C GLU A 24 0.52 2.02 9.04
N GLU A 25 -0.26 2.56 9.98
CA GLU A 25 -0.95 1.75 11.00
C GLU A 25 -1.99 0.81 10.38
N ILE A 26 -2.77 1.31 9.44
CA ILE A 26 -3.77 0.51 8.72
C ILE A 26 -3.08 -0.59 7.90
N LEU A 27 -2.00 -0.24 7.22
CA LEU A 27 -1.21 -1.18 6.43
C LEU A 27 -0.60 -2.27 7.31
N GLU A 28 -0.08 -1.91 8.48
CA GLU A 28 0.49 -2.87 9.43
C GLU A 28 -0.56 -3.86 9.93
N ARG A 29 -1.75 -3.40 10.25
CA ARG A 29 -2.86 -4.30 10.64
C ARG A 29 -3.22 -5.28 9.53
N GLY A 30 -3.27 -4.81 8.28
CA GLY A 30 -3.50 -5.68 7.13
C GLY A 30 -2.38 -6.69 6.93
N LEU A 31 -1.13 -6.29 7.09
CA LEU A 31 0.03 -7.17 6.96
C LEU A 31 0.10 -8.23 8.05
N LYS A 32 -0.38 -7.96 9.26
CA LYS A 32 -0.48 -8.97 10.32
C LYS A 32 -1.34 -10.16 9.91
N VAL A 33 -2.44 -9.92 9.20
CA VAL A 33 -3.30 -10.99 8.67
C VAL A 33 -2.56 -11.84 7.64
N LYS A 34 -1.68 -11.23 6.86
CA LYS A 34 -0.83 -11.91 5.86
C LYS A 34 0.51 -12.40 6.42
N GLU A 35 0.71 -12.34 7.75
CA GLU A 35 1.95 -12.78 8.40
C GLU A 35 3.21 -12.08 7.88
N TYR A 36 3.08 -10.84 7.42
CA TYR A 36 4.16 -10.04 6.82
C TYR A 36 4.82 -10.71 5.60
N GLU A 37 4.09 -11.59 4.90
CA GLU A 37 4.58 -12.27 3.71
C GLU A 37 3.78 -11.82 2.48
N LEU A 38 4.48 -11.31 1.46
CA LEU A 38 3.91 -10.95 0.18
C LEU A 38 4.63 -11.68 -0.95
N LYS A 39 3.91 -11.95 -2.05
CA LYS A 39 4.49 -12.53 -3.25
C LYS A 39 5.17 -11.45 -4.09
N ALA A 40 6.26 -11.79 -4.76
CA ALA A 40 6.96 -10.86 -5.65
C ALA A 40 6.06 -10.33 -6.77
N ARG A 41 5.07 -11.09 -7.20
CA ARG A 41 4.09 -10.67 -8.21
C ARG A 41 3.13 -9.58 -7.72
N ASN A 42 3.00 -9.39 -6.39
CA ASN A 42 2.16 -8.35 -5.82
C ASN A 42 2.78 -6.96 -5.99
N PHE A 43 4.06 -6.89 -6.31
CA PHE A 43 4.76 -5.64 -6.55
C PHE A 43 4.73 -5.29 -8.04
N SER A 44 4.34 -4.06 -8.36
CA SER A 44 4.35 -3.56 -9.74
C SER A 44 5.72 -2.99 -10.12
N GLN A 45 5.96 -2.84 -11.41
CA GLN A 45 7.18 -2.21 -11.92
C GLN A 45 7.32 -0.73 -11.52
N THR A 46 6.19 -0.08 -11.23
CA THR A 46 6.15 1.31 -10.79
C THR A 46 6.35 1.49 -9.29
N GLY A 47 6.69 0.42 -8.57
CA GLY A 47 6.94 0.46 -7.14
C GLY A 47 5.71 0.40 -6.25
N ASN A 48 4.55 0.10 -6.80
CA ASN A 48 3.32 -0.06 -6.05
C ASN A 48 3.11 -1.53 -5.71
N PHE A 49 2.38 -1.81 -4.65
CA PHE A 49 2.02 -3.17 -4.31
C PHE A 49 0.64 -3.24 -3.67
N GLY A 50 0.07 -4.43 -3.64
CA GLY A 50 -1.23 -4.64 -3.05
C GLY A 50 -1.43 -6.07 -2.59
N PHE A 51 -2.41 -6.25 -1.73
CA PHE A 51 -2.84 -7.55 -1.24
C PHE A 51 -4.31 -7.47 -0.81
N GLY A 52 -4.96 -8.62 -0.68
CA GLY A 52 -6.35 -8.71 -0.25
C GLY A 52 -6.51 -9.46 1.07
N ILE A 53 -7.57 -9.15 1.78
CA ILE A 53 -8.01 -9.83 2.99
C ILE A 53 -9.43 -10.31 2.76
N ASP A 54 -9.71 -11.57 3.03
CA ASP A 54 -11.02 -12.16 2.77
C ASP A 54 -12.07 -11.75 3.78
N GLU A 55 -11.69 -11.55 5.03
CA GLU A 55 -12.58 -11.23 6.14
C GLU A 55 -12.07 -10.02 6.94
N HIS A 56 -12.89 -8.97 7.02
CA HIS A 56 -12.52 -7.77 7.78
C HIS A 56 -12.43 -8.00 9.29
N ILE A 57 -13.06 -9.04 9.83
CA ILE A 57 -12.99 -9.40 11.25
C ILE A 57 -11.56 -9.80 11.69
N ASP A 58 -10.73 -10.29 10.76
CA ASP A 58 -9.33 -10.63 11.02
C ASP A 58 -8.48 -9.40 11.39
N LEU A 59 -8.95 -8.20 11.04
CA LEU A 59 -8.31 -6.94 11.41
C LEU A 59 -8.57 -6.51 12.88
N GLY A 60 -9.34 -7.30 13.64
CA GLY A 60 -9.75 -6.94 15.00
C GLY A 60 -11.02 -6.10 15.05
N ILE A 61 -11.71 -5.94 13.95
CA ILE A 61 -13.01 -5.26 13.90
C ILE A 61 -14.11 -6.22 14.40
N LYS A 62 -14.94 -5.71 15.29
CA LYS A 62 -16.03 -6.50 15.87
C LYS A 62 -17.03 -6.94 14.80
N TYR A 63 -17.42 -8.22 14.81
CA TYR A 63 -18.44 -8.75 13.94
C TYR A 63 -19.82 -8.18 14.29
N ASP A 64 -20.51 -7.65 13.30
CA ASP A 64 -21.89 -7.19 13.41
C ASP A 64 -22.75 -8.01 12.44
N PRO A 65 -23.73 -8.81 12.94
CA PRO A 65 -24.58 -9.62 12.09
C PRO A 65 -25.43 -8.83 11.09
N SER A 66 -25.71 -7.56 11.38
CA SER A 66 -26.49 -6.69 10.48
C SER A 66 -25.69 -6.23 9.27
N ILE A 67 -24.37 -6.14 9.39
CA ILE A 67 -23.45 -5.68 8.32
C ILE A 67 -22.89 -6.88 7.54
N GLY A 68 -22.59 -7.99 8.23
CA GLY A 68 -21.99 -9.18 7.65
C GLY A 68 -20.46 -9.11 7.56
N ILE A 69 -19.89 -9.95 6.70
CA ILE A 69 -18.45 -10.06 6.48
C ILE A 69 -18.10 -9.46 5.13
N TYR A 70 -17.08 -8.60 5.08
CA TYR A 70 -16.58 -7.98 3.86
C TYR A 70 -15.12 -8.35 3.61
N GLY A 71 -14.82 -8.64 2.35
CA GLY A 71 -13.44 -8.68 1.87
C GLY A 71 -12.89 -7.27 1.69
N MET A 72 -11.59 -7.10 1.89
CA MET A 72 -10.90 -5.82 1.73
C MET A 72 -9.66 -5.99 0.87
N ASP A 73 -9.49 -5.08 -0.07
CA ASP A 73 -8.29 -5.00 -0.88
C ASP A 73 -7.45 -3.79 -0.46
N TYR A 74 -6.19 -4.03 -0.18
CA TYR A 74 -5.20 -3.00 0.12
C TYR A 74 -4.35 -2.74 -1.09
N TYR A 75 -4.23 -1.48 -1.46
CA TYR A 75 -3.32 -1.05 -2.52
C TYR A 75 -2.45 0.09 -2.02
N VAL A 76 -1.14 -0.10 -2.07
CA VAL A 76 -0.17 0.86 -1.56
C VAL A 76 0.50 1.54 -2.75
N VAL A 77 0.35 2.86 -2.81
CA VAL A 77 1.00 3.70 -3.81
C VAL A 77 2.19 4.37 -3.15
N MET A 78 3.37 4.13 -3.69
CA MET A 78 4.61 4.71 -3.21
C MET A 78 5.01 5.92 -4.07
N GLY A 79 5.49 6.96 -3.42
CA GLY A 79 5.95 8.16 -4.09
C GLY A 79 7.05 8.84 -3.30
N ARG A 80 7.78 9.73 -3.95
CA ARG A 80 8.77 10.60 -3.30
C ARG A 80 8.22 12.02 -3.19
N PRO A 81 8.73 12.84 -2.25
CA PRO A 81 8.38 14.26 -2.20
C PRO A 81 8.62 14.92 -3.57
N GLY A 82 7.72 15.81 -3.97
CA GLY A 82 7.78 16.44 -5.28
C GLY A 82 6.88 15.84 -6.34
N ASN A 83 6.12 14.80 -6.01
CA ASN A 83 5.16 14.18 -6.94
C ASN A 83 4.03 15.14 -7.37
N ARG A 84 3.89 16.27 -6.68
CA ARG A 84 2.96 17.35 -7.02
C ARG A 84 3.16 17.91 -8.42
N VAL A 85 4.36 17.82 -8.99
CA VAL A 85 4.69 18.29 -10.35
C VAL A 85 3.75 17.70 -11.40
N ALA A 86 3.36 16.43 -11.24
CA ALA A 86 2.44 15.76 -12.16
C ALA A 86 0.96 16.08 -11.91
N ARG A 87 0.62 16.72 -10.78
CA ARG A 87 -0.75 16.95 -10.33
C ARG A 87 -1.16 18.40 -10.20
N ARG A 88 -0.20 19.32 -10.13
CA ARG A 88 -0.47 20.75 -9.99
C ARG A 88 -1.09 21.33 -11.25
N LYS A 89 -1.82 22.43 -11.11
CA LYS A 89 -2.49 23.10 -12.24
C LYS A 89 -1.52 23.89 -13.12
N HIS A 90 -0.56 24.56 -12.53
CA HIS A 90 0.41 25.43 -13.22
C HIS A 90 1.78 24.74 -13.33
N CYS A 91 2.43 24.88 -14.47
CA CYS A 91 3.70 24.24 -14.78
C CYS A 91 3.70 22.73 -14.56
N LYS A 92 2.62 22.09 -14.95
CA LYS A 92 2.45 20.63 -14.84
C LYS A 92 3.39 19.90 -15.79
N ALA A 93 4.13 18.93 -15.29
CA ALA A 93 5.05 18.10 -16.06
C ALA A 93 5.08 16.66 -15.54
N LYS A 94 5.67 15.77 -16.31
CA LYS A 94 5.89 14.38 -15.86
C LYS A 94 7.00 14.35 -14.81
N VAL A 95 6.88 13.43 -13.85
CA VAL A 95 7.93 13.17 -12.87
C VAL A 95 9.14 12.56 -13.58
N GLY A 96 10.34 13.08 -13.30
CA GLY A 96 11.57 12.59 -13.90
C GLY A 96 11.85 11.11 -13.57
N VAL A 97 12.45 10.38 -14.50
CA VAL A 97 12.74 8.95 -14.35
C VAL A 97 13.57 8.65 -13.09
N LYS A 98 14.54 9.51 -12.76
CA LYS A 98 15.35 9.35 -11.56
C LYS A 98 14.57 9.53 -10.25
N HIS A 99 13.43 10.21 -10.30
CA HIS A 99 12.58 10.48 -9.15
C HIS A 99 11.47 9.45 -8.96
N GLN A 100 11.30 8.54 -9.91
CA GLN A 100 10.32 7.48 -9.84
C GLN A 100 10.83 6.32 -8.98
N ILE A 101 9.91 5.68 -8.26
CA ILE A 101 10.23 4.50 -7.46
C ILE A 101 10.10 3.26 -8.33
N LYS A 102 11.11 2.40 -8.28
CA LYS A 102 11.11 1.11 -8.99
C LYS A 102 10.64 -0.02 -8.08
N LYS A 103 10.31 -1.15 -8.70
CA LYS A 103 9.90 -2.37 -8.00
C LYS A 103 10.87 -2.81 -6.93
N GLU A 104 12.15 -2.80 -7.24
CA GLU A 104 13.24 -3.22 -6.34
C GLU A 104 13.31 -2.35 -5.09
N GLU A 105 13.19 -1.04 -5.26
CA GLU A 105 13.17 -0.08 -4.15
C GLU A 105 11.95 -0.28 -3.24
N ALA A 106 10.78 -0.59 -3.82
CA ALA A 106 9.58 -0.89 -3.05
C ALA A 106 9.73 -2.17 -2.25
N MET A 107 10.31 -3.22 -2.83
CA MET A 107 10.60 -4.48 -2.13
C MET A 107 11.56 -4.28 -0.96
N GLU A 108 12.63 -3.53 -1.18
CA GLU A 108 13.61 -3.20 -0.16
C GLU A 108 12.98 -2.40 0.99
N TRP A 109 12.21 -1.38 0.66
CA TRP A 109 11.46 -0.59 1.64
C TRP A 109 10.54 -1.48 2.50
N PHE A 110 9.81 -2.40 1.87
CA PHE A 110 8.92 -3.32 2.57
C PHE A 110 9.70 -4.22 3.55
N LYS A 111 10.84 -4.76 3.14
CA LYS A 111 11.69 -5.58 4.00
C LYS A 111 12.24 -4.79 5.19
N GLN A 112 12.68 -3.56 4.97
CA GLN A 112 13.27 -2.72 6.01
C GLN A 112 12.22 -2.20 7.00
N ARG A 113 11.08 -1.77 6.49
CA ARG A 113 10.05 -1.09 7.30
C ARG A 113 9.23 -2.06 8.15
N PHE A 114 8.85 -3.18 7.57
CA PHE A 114 7.95 -4.15 8.22
C PHE A 114 8.64 -5.48 8.56
N ASP A 115 9.94 -5.58 8.31
CA ASP A 115 10.66 -6.84 8.45
C ASP A 115 9.98 -8.00 7.72
N GLY A 116 9.40 -7.68 6.56
CA GLY A 116 8.57 -8.58 5.77
C GLY A 116 9.37 -9.54 4.91
N ALA A 117 8.76 -10.68 4.61
CA ALA A 117 9.30 -11.68 3.69
C ALA A 117 8.67 -11.54 2.30
N ILE A 118 9.46 -11.76 1.27
CA ILE A 118 8.97 -11.78 -0.12
C ILE A 118 9.16 -13.17 -0.68
N SER A 119 8.05 -13.79 -1.09
CA SER A 119 8.04 -15.09 -1.72
C SER A 119 8.14 -14.95 -3.24
N TYR A 120 9.11 -15.63 -3.82
CA TYR A 120 9.31 -15.68 -5.27
C TYR A 120 8.62 -16.88 -5.94
N LYS A 121 7.97 -17.72 -5.16
CA LYS A 121 7.18 -18.84 -5.70
C LYS A 121 5.95 -18.33 -6.46
N ALA A 122 5.68 -18.97 -7.53
CA ALA A 122 4.52 -18.63 -8.36
C ALA A 122 3.17 -18.84 -7.65
#